data_94391b79597ef14fdd7b3ddb37240cea
#
_entry.id   94391b79597ef14fdd7b3ddb37240cea
#
_cell.length_a   1.000
_cell.length_b   1.000
_cell.length_c   1.000
_cell.angle_alpha   90.00
_cell.angle_beta   90.00
_cell.angle_gamma   90.00
#
_symmetry.space_group_name_H-M   'P 1'
#
loop_
_entity.id
_entity.type
_entity.pdbx_description
1 polymer ?
#
loop_
_entity_poly.entity_id
_entity_poly.type
_entity_poly.pdbx_seq_one_letter_code
_entity_poly.pdbx_strand_id
1 'polypeptide(L)'
;MVSSSDLRTESHISVARAHVREGELTRHSGGRWEGGRAFAIVSGLGLPRTWWIANGAVLRGLEQGLDESKVDRRGVERLVHACDRARSVLAETCDQLVEKALPDAALAAVLFDGGELHVVSAGPARVYLHRSGKPQRLTPREETPNGVLRARFSHCSATLEPGDLVMAGSASAFSMKSIAQVVSVLQQDIKTPPAVLASLLTDPADQAGAGAAAIVMRVA
;
A
#
# COMPACT_ATOMS: atom_id res chain seq x y z
N MET A 1 -27.69 15.65 -0.91
CA MET A 1 -26.46 15.40 -0.13
C MET A 1 -26.41 13.92 0.15
N VAL A 2 -25.48 13.19 -0.45
CA VAL A 2 -25.24 11.76 -0.13
C VAL A 2 -24.60 11.76 1.26
N SER A 3 -25.14 10.98 2.19
CA SER A 3 -24.55 10.85 3.51
C SER A 3 -23.17 10.21 3.37
N SER A 4 -22.17 10.73 4.04
CA SER A 4 -20.78 10.23 4.04
C SER A 4 -20.67 8.75 4.46
N SER A 5 -21.72 8.19 5.06
CA SER A 5 -21.83 6.78 5.47
C SER A 5 -22.15 5.80 4.33
N ASP A 6 -22.55 6.29 3.15
CA ASP A 6 -23.08 5.43 2.07
C ASP A 6 -22.09 5.21 0.92
N LEU A 7 -20.87 5.76 1.00
CA LEU A 7 -19.85 5.53 -0.01
C LEU A 7 -19.43 4.05 -0.06
N ARG A 8 -19.62 3.45 -1.22
CA ARG A 8 -19.17 2.08 -1.50
C ARG A 8 -17.79 2.12 -2.17
N THR A 9 -17.02 1.07 -2.00
CA THR A 9 -15.71 0.96 -2.61
C THR A 9 -15.58 -0.36 -3.36
N GLU A 10 -15.04 -0.30 -4.58
CA GLU A 10 -14.57 -1.45 -5.33
C GLU A 10 -13.05 -1.42 -5.34
N SER A 11 -12.39 -2.53 -5.07
CA SER A 11 -10.93 -2.58 -4.99
C SER A 11 -10.34 -3.85 -5.56
N HIS A 12 -9.12 -3.75 -6.11
CA HIS A 12 -8.33 -4.86 -6.61
C HIS A 12 -6.85 -4.70 -6.26
N ILE A 13 -6.21 -5.80 -5.89
CA ILE A 13 -4.76 -5.88 -5.63
C ILE A 13 -4.11 -6.67 -6.76
N SER A 14 -3.05 -6.12 -7.37
CA SER A 14 -2.18 -6.81 -8.32
C SER A 14 -0.76 -6.90 -7.75
N VAL A 15 -0.12 -8.07 -7.90
CA VAL A 15 1.25 -8.33 -7.44
C VAL A 15 2.03 -9.05 -8.53
N ALA A 16 3.14 -8.46 -8.97
CA ALA A 16 4.14 -9.05 -9.86
C ALA A 16 5.37 -9.51 -9.05
N ARG A 17 5.95 -10.66 -9.41
CA ARG A 17 7.12 -11.23 -8.72
C ARG A 17 8.42 -10.55 -9.15
N ALA A 18 9.40 -10.50 -8.26
CA ALA A 18 10.74 -10.05 -8.57
C ALA A 18 11.62 -11.23 -9.02
N HIS A 19 12.35 -11.04 -10.10
CA HIS A 19 13.36 -11.99 -10.58
C HIS A 19 14.69 -11.67 -9.89
N VAL A 20 15.26 -12.63 -9.19
CA VAL A 20 16.55 -12.54 -8.50
C VAL A 20 17.41 -13.75 -8.89
N ARG A 21 18.68 -13.78 -8.47
CA ARG A 21 19.59 -14.91 -8.79
C ARG A 21 19.04 -16.27 -8.39
N GLU A 22 18.32 -16.34 -7.29
CA GLU A 22 17.70 -17.55 -6.74
C GLU A 22 16.39 -17.94 -7.46
N GLY A 23 15.95 -17.17 -8.46
CA GLY A 23 14.71 -17.36 -9.20
C GLY A 23 13.69 -16.26 -8.93
N GLU A 24 12.41 -16.58 -9.06
CA GLU A 24 11.32 -15.64 -8.77
C GLU A 24 10.99 -15.61 -7.28
N LEU A 25 11.07 -14.43 -6.65
CA LEU A 25 10.72 -14.24 -5.25
C LEU A 25 9.61 -13.19 -5.08
N THR A 26 8.81 -13.38 -4.05
CA THR A 26 7.76 -12.44 -3.65
C THR A 26 8.36 -11.30 -2.82
N ARG A 27 8.78 -10.23 -3.50
CA ARG A 27 9.25 -9.00 -2.86
C ARG A 27 8.13 -8.18 -2.25
N HIS A 28 6.95 -8.24 -2.85
CA HIS A 28 5.80 -7.41 -2.51
C HIS A 28 4.63 -8.27 -2.08
N SER A 29 3.86 -7.78 -1.12
CA SER A 29 2.64 -8.45 -0.63
C SER A 29 1.56 -7.41 -0.38
N GLY A 30 0.30 -7.81 -0.51
CA GLY A 30 -0.85 -6.97 -0.20
C GLY A 30 -1.72 -7.59 0.86
N GLY A 31 -2.34 -6.77 1.69
CA GLY A 31 -3.36 -7.15 2.67
C GLY A 31 -4.63 -6.34 2.51
N ARG A 32 -5.76 -6.95 2.90
CA ARG A 32 -7.09 -6.33 2.87
C ARG A 32 -7.87 -6.78 4.10
N TRP A 33 -8.44 -5.83 4.83
CA TRP A 33 -9.18 -6.07 6.07
C TRP A 33 -10.49 -5.29 6.10
N GLU A 34 -11.33 -5.60 7.06
CA GLU A 34 -12.59 -4.88 7.37
C GLU A 34 -13.55 -4.76 6.19
N GLY A 35 -13.71 -5.86 5.43
CA GLY A 35 -14.60 -5.86 4.26
C GLY A 35 -14.11 -4.93 3.14
N GLY A 36 -12.81 -4.57 3.14
CA GLY A 36 -12.22 -3.72 2.11
C GLY A 36 -12.16 -2.25 2.47
N ARG A 37 -12.22 -1.91 3.76
CA ARG A 37 -11.98 -0.54 4.23
C ARG A 37 -10.53 -0.27 4.61
N ALA A 38 -9.75 -1.29 4.92
CA ALA A 38 -8.34 -1.16 5.22
C ALA A 38 -7.50 -2.00 4.26
N PHE A 39 -6.39 -1.45 3.79
CA PHE A 39 -5.49 -2.07 2.81
C PHE A 39 -4.05 -1.72 3.13
N ALA A 40 -3.14 -2.60 2.76
CA ALA A 40 -1.72 -2.27 2.73
C ALA A 40 -0.99 -2.97 1.58
N ILE A 41 0.02 -2.30 1.07
CA ILE A 41 1.08 -2.88 0.25
C ILE A 41 2.38 -2.81 1.05
N VAL A 42 3.04 -3.95 1.14
CA VAL A 42 4.31 -4.12 1.83
C VAL A 42 5.36 -4.60 0.85
N SER A 43 6.56 -4.04 0.94
CA SER A 43 7.66 -4.34 0.00
C SER A 43 8.93 -4.64 0.77
N GLY A 44 9.40 -5.88 0.73
CA GLY A 44 10.62 -6.30 1.42
C GLY A 44 11.85 -5.48 1.00
N LEU A 45 12.63 -5.07 1.98
CA LEU A 45 13.89 -4.37 1.85
C LEU A 45 15.05 -5.26 2.29
N GLY A 46 16.26 -4.96 1.83
CA GLY A 46 17.44 -5.74 2.15
C GLY A 46 17.55 -7.06 1.37
N LEU A 47 17.96 -8.14 2.04
CA LEU A 47 18.27 -9.42 1.40
C LEU A 47 17.02 -10.12 0.87
N PRO A 48 17.02 -10.60 -0.39
CA PRO A 48 15.85 -11.23 -1.01
C PRO A 48 15.24 -12.37 -0.20
N ARG A 49 16.06 -13.22 0.40
CA ARG A 49 15.62 -14.37 1.21
C ARG A 49 14.83 -13.99 2.46
N THR A 50 14.90 -12.72 2.91
CA THR A 50 14.19 -12.22 4.10
C THR A 50 12.91 -11.45 3.78
N TRP A 51 12.62 -11.15 2.52
CA TRP A 51 11.46 -10.34 2.13
C TRP A 51 10.14 -10.91 2.62
N TRP A 52 9.94 -12.23 2.48
CA TRP A 52 8.70 -12.87 2.90
C TRP A 52 8.50 -12.81 4.43
N ILE A 53 9.60 -12.86 5.21
CA ILE A 53 9.58 -12.74 6.67
C ILE A 53 9.10 -11.34 7.05
N ALA A 54 9.75 -10.30 6.50
CA ALA A 54 9.40 -8.92 6.77
C ALA A 54 7.95 -8.61 6.37
N ASN A 55 7.56 -8.98 5.14
CA ASN A 55 6.19 -8.75 4.64
C ASN A 55 5.15 -9.45 5.52
N GLY A 56 5.37 -10.71 5.87
CA GLY A 56 4.46 -11.47 6.72
C GLY A 56 4.33 -10.88 8.13
N ALA A 57 5.43 -10.45 8.74
CA ALA A 57 5.42 -9.82 10.05
C ALA A 57 4.64 -8.49 10.04
N VAL A 58 4.91 -7.63 9.04
CA VAL A 58 4.21 -6.33 8.90
C VAL A 58 2.72 -6.51 8.69
N LEU A 59 2.30 -7.43 7.79
CA LEU A 59 0.88 -7.66 7.54
C LEU A 59 0.15 -8.22 8.77
N ARG A 60 0.75 -9.17 9.50
CA ARG A 60 0.18 -9.68 10.76
C ARG A 60 0.04 -8.59 11.81
N GLY A 61 1.06 -7.75 11.97
CA GLY A 61 1.01 -6.66 12.94
C GLY A 61 -0.02 -5.58 12.59
N LEU A 62 -0.21 -5.28 11.30
CA LEU A 62 -1.28 -4.39 10.84
C LEU A 62 -2.67 -4.96 11.18
N GLU A 63 -2.90 -6.24 10.90
CA GLU A 63 -4.16 -6.92 11.23
C GLU A 63 -4.45 -6.85 12.73
N GLN A 64 -3.47 -7.24 13.57
CA GLN A 64 -3.59 -7.16 15.03
C GLN A 64 -3.91 -5.73 15.50
N GLY A 65 -3.16 -4.73 15.03
CA GLY A 65 -3.36 -3.35 15.46
C GLY A 65 -4.68 -2.74 14.98
N LEU A 66 -5.19 -3.14 13.81
CA LEU A 66 -6.52 -2.77 13.35
C LEU A 66 -7.62 -3.37 14.24
N ASP A 67 -7.48 -4.63 14.65
CA ASP A 67 -8.44 -5.29 15.54
C ASP A 67 -8.39 -4.72 16.96
N GLU A 68 -7.19 -4.54 17.53
CA GLU A 68 -6.99 -3.95 18.87
C GLU A 68 -7.58 -2.55 18.99
N SER A 69 -7.48 -1.73 17.94
CA SER A 69 -7.89 -0.32 17.96
C SER A 69 -9.32 -0.06 17.46
N LYS A 70 -10.07 -1.10 17.14
CA LYS A 70 -11.39 -0.99 16.50
C LYS A 70 -12.43 -0.23 17.33
N VAL A 71 -12.35 -0.31 18.65
CA VAL A 71 -13.33 0.28 19.57
C VAL A 71 -12.95 1.69 19.98
N ASP A 72 -11.67 1.93 20.26
CA ASP A 72 -11.18 3.12 20.99
C ASP A 72 -10.58 4.18 20.10
N ARG A 73 -10.26 3.86 18.84
CA ARG A 73 -9.59 4.79 17.91
C ARG A 73 -10.32 4.92 16.59
N ARG A 74 -10.12 6.05 15.92
CA ARG A 74 -10.73 6.36 14.63
C ARG A 74 -9.71 6.97 13.68
N GLY A 75 -10.02 6.87 12.40
CA GLY A 75 -9.28 7.57 11.35
C GLY A 75 -7.77 7.31 11.38
N VAL A 76 -7.00 8.40 11.25
CA VAL A 76 -5.54 8.32 11.17
C VAL A 76 -4.88 7.75 12.43
N GLU A 77 -5.42 8.03 13.62
CA GLU A 77 -4.87 7.53 14.89
C GLU A 77 -4.94 6.00 14.97
N ARG A 78 -6.04 5.44 14.45
CA ARG A 78 -6.23 4.01 14.34
C ARG A 78 -5.22 3.37 13.40
N LEU A 79 -5.02 3.98 12.23
CA LEU A 79 -4.07 3.48 11.24
C LEU A 79 -2.62 3.59 11.71
N VAL A 80 -2.26 4.69 12.39
CA VAL A 80 -0.93 4.87 13.00
C VAL A 80 -0.68 3.79 14.06
N HIS A 81 -1.66 3.53 14.94
CA HIS A 81 -1.55 2.46 15.93
C HIS A 81 -1.31 1.09 15.27
N ALA A 82 -2.04 0.78 14.21
CA ALA A 82 -1.84 -0.47 13.47
C ALA A 82 -0.42 -0.56 12.86
N CYS A 83 0.11 0.55 12.36
CA CYS A 83 1.47 0.60 11.84
C CYS A 83 2.53 0.47 12.95
N ASP A 84 2.30 1.05 14.13
CA ASP A 84 3.19 0.87 15.29
C ASP A 84 3.17 -0.59 15.78
N ARG A 85 2.00 -1.24 15.78
CA ARG A 85 1.90 -2.68 16.08
C ARG A 85 2.65 -3.50 15.04
N ALA A 86 2.55 -3.15 13.76
CA ALA A 86 3.32 -3.80 12.69
C ALA A 86 4.83 -3.68 12.90
N ARG A 87 5.30 -2.51 13.35
CA ARG A 87 6.71 -2.30 13.72
C ARG A 87 7.13 -3.21 14.88
N SER A 88 6.31 -3.32 15.92
CA SER A 88 6.61 -4.17 17.07
C SER A 88 6.70 -5.65 16.67
N VAL A 89 5.73 -6.15 15.89
CA VAL A 89 5.73 -7.54 15.41
C VAL A 89 6.94 -7.83 14.51
N LEU A 90 7.34 -6.87 13.66
CA LEU A 90 8.53 -7.01 12.84
C LEU A 90 9.81 -7.03 13.70
N ALA A 91 9.91 -6.15 14.71
CA ALA A 91 11.05 -6.14 15.64
C ALA A 91 11.17 -7.46 16.41
N GLU A 92 10.06 -7.94 17.02
CA GLU A 92 10.00 -9.24 17.69
C GLU A 92 10.40 -10.39 16.76
N THR A 93 9.99 -10.35 15.48
CA THR A 93 10.38 -11.33 14.47
C THR A 93 11.88 -11.27 14.18
N CYS A 94 12.46 -10.06 14.09
CA CYS A 94 13.89 -9.88 13.88
C CYS A 94 14.74 -10.40 15.03
N ASP A 95 14.29 -10.23 16.27
CA ASP A 95 15.00 -10.71 17.47
C ASP A 95 15.11 -12.24 17.52
N GLN A 96 14.22 -12.95 16.82
CA GLN A 96 14.25 -14.41 16.70
C GLN A 96 15.18 -14.90 15.59
N LEU A 97 15.69 -14.02 14.73
CA LEU A 97 16.56 -14.41 13.63
C LEU A 97 18.04 -14.47 14.07
N VAL A 98 18.72 -15.53 13.65
CA VAL A 98 20.16 -15.69 13.85
C VAL A 98 20.98 -14.77 12.93
N GLU A 99 20.36 -14.19 11.93
CA GLU A 99 21.02 -13.39 10.92
C GLU A 99 21.35 -11.96 11.40
N LYS A 100 22.57 -11.50 11.05
CA LYS A 100 23.02 -10.14 11.36
C LYS A 100 22.31 -9.05 10.54
N ALA A 101 21.79 -9.39 9.36
CA ALA A 101 21.06 -8.46 8.51
C ALA A 101 19.58 -8.50 8.88
N LEU A 102 19.10 -7.46 9.54
CA LEU A 102 17.70 -7.34 9.92
C LEU A 102 16.82 -7.13 8.69
N PRO A 103 15.80 -7.97 8.47
CA PRO A 103 14.79 -7.72 7.46
C PRO A 103 14.00 -6.44 7.78
N ASP A 104 13.65 -5.68 6.75
CA ASP A 104 12.79 -4.52 6.87
C ASP A 104 11.83 -4.48 5.67
N ALA A 105 10.83 -3.62 5.70
CA ALA A 105 9.87 -3.47 4.62
C ALA A 105 9.39 -2.02 4.46
N ALA A 106 9.24 -1.58 3.21
CA ALA A 106 8.48 -0.39 2.91
C ALA A 106 6.98 -0.67 3.03
N LEU A 107 6.20 0.33 3.43
CA LEU A 107 4.78 0.22 3.72
C LEU A 107 4.00 1.38 3.10
N ALA A 108 2.91 1.06 2.39
CA ALA A 108 1.79 1.96 2.12
C ALA A 108 0.53 1.34 2.73
N ALA A 109 0.00 1.94 3.77
CA ALA A 109 -1.24 1.52 4.43
C ALA A 109 -2.30 2.59 4.26
N VAL A 110 -3.54 2.17 4.00
CA VAL A 110 -4.68 3.06 3.83
C VAL A 110 -5.87 2.53 4.62
N LEU A 111 -6.64 3.45 5.20
CA LEU A 111 -7.89 3.19 5.91
C LEU A 111 -8.95 4.14 5.39
N PHE A 112 -10.09 3.59 5.02
CA PHE A 112 -11.29 4.33 4.66
C PHE A 112 -12.24 4.38 5.88
N ASP A 113 -12.48 5.56 6.41
CA ASP A 113 -13.34 5.76 7.58
C ASP A 113 -14.19 7.02 7.42
N GLY A 114 -15.52 6.87 7.46
CA GLY A 114 -16.45 8.00 7.46
C GLY A 114 -16.39 8.96 6.26
N GLY A 115 -15.98 8.48 5.07
CA GLY A 115 -15.82 9.33 3.87
C GLY A 115 -14.44 9.98 3.79
N GLU A 116 -13.53 9.67 4.70
CA GLU A 116 -12.14 10.09 4.68
C GLU A 116 -11.20 8.92 4.36
N LEU A 117 -10.17 9.22 3.60
CA LEU A 117 -9.03 8.35 3.38
C LEU A 117 -7.91 8.75 4.33
N HIS A 118 -7.46 7.82 5.13
CA HIS A 118 -6.27 7.96 5.97
C HIS A 118 -5.13 7.15 5.38
N VAL A 119 -3.97 7.76 5.29
CA VAL A 119 -2.77 7.16 4.68
C VAL A 119 -1.63 7.18 5.68
N VAL A 120 -0.93 6.05 5.83
CA VAL A 120 0.35 5.96 6.55
C VAL A 120 1.36 5.30 5.63
N SER A 121 2.58 5.83 5.60
CA SER A 121 3.65 5.26 4.76
C SER A 121 5.01 5.27 5.46
N ALA A 122 5.85 4.30 5.07
CA ALA A 122 7.25 4.19 5.44
C ALA A 122 8.07 3.70 4.25
N GLY A 123 9.23 4.32 4.00
CA GLY A 123 10.12 3.95 2.92
C GLY A 123 9.58 4.26 1.52
N PRO A 124 10.11 3.59 0.49
CA PRO A 124 9.76 3.85 -0.92
C PRO A 124 8.41 3.23 -1.31
N ALA A 125 7.35 3.68 -0.67
CA ALA A 125 5.96 3.31 -0.95
C ALA A 125 5.16 4.55 -1.33
N ARG A 126 4.18 4.41 -2.22
CA ARG A 126 3.46 5.54 -2.79
C ARG A 126 1.97 5.36 -2.72
N VAL A 127 1.26 6.45 -2.43
CA VAL A 127 -0.19 6.54 -2.52
C VAL A 127 -0.57 7.77 -3.34
N TYR A 128 -1.49 7.58 -4.25
CA TYR A 128 -2.06 8.63 -5.10
C TYR A 128 -3.56 8.65 -4.96
N LEU A 129 -4.11 9.84 -4.96
CA LEU A 129 -5.54 10.13 -5.17
C LEU A 129 -5.69 10.69 -6.58
N HIS A 130 -6.51 10.04 -7.41
CA HIS A 130 -6.87 10.57 -8.73
C HIS A 130 -8.28 11.11 -8.65
N ARG A 131 -8.41 12.42 -8.86
CA ARG A 131 -9.65 13.16 -8.85
C ARG A 131 -9.70 14.09 -10.05
N SER A 132 -10.83 14.13 -10.76
CA SER A 132 -11.05 15.06 -11.89
C SER A 132 -9.93 15.01 -12.94
N GLY A 133 -9.46 13.82 -13.29
CA GLY A 133 -8.42 13.61 -14.31
C GLY A 133 -6.99 13.89 -13.85
N LYS A 134 -6.76 14.20 -12.56
CA LYS A 134 -5.44 14.57 -12.04
C LYS A 134 -5.00 13.64 -10.92
N PRO A 135 -3.86 12.95 -11.03
CA PRO A 135 -3.27 12.20 -9.94
C PRO A 135 -2.54 13.14 -8.97
N GLN A 136 -2.89 13.07 -7.70
CA GLN A 136 -2.22 13.76 -6.61
C GLN A 136 -1.50 12.74 -5.73
N ARG A 137 -0.21 12.90 -5.52
CA ARG A 137 0.55 12.07 -4.60
C ARG A 137 0.27 12.49 -3.16
N LEU A 138 -0.13 11.53 -2.31
CA LEU A 138 -0.41 11.73 -0.88
C LEU A 138 0.79 11.41 0.01
N THR A 139 1.70 10.55 -0.45
CA THR A 139 2.93 10.23 0.29
C THR A 139 4.04 11.25 0.02
N PRO A 140 5.03 11.41 0.91
CA PRO A 140 6.17 12.31 0.71
C PRO A 140 6.88 12.07 -0.62
N ARG A 141 7.38 13.14 -1.24
CA ARG A 141 8.18 13.04 -2.49
C ARG A 141 9.58 12.52 -2.22
N GLU A 142 10.17 12.91 -1.11
CA GLU A 142 11.46 12.40 -0.66
C GLU A 142 11.25 11.04 -0.01
N GLU A 143 11.77 10.01 -0.66
CA GLU A 143 11.69 8.64 -0.19
C GLU A 143 12.95 8.29 0.59
N THR A 144 12.78 7.80 1.82
CA THR A 144 13.90 7.26 2.60
C THR A 144 14.12 5.79 2.23
N PRO A 145 15.36 5.27 2.26
CA PRO A 145 15.63 3.85 2.04
C PRO A 145 15.18 2.97 3.22
N ASN A 146 14.81 3.59 4.35
CA ASN A 146 14.40 2.91 5.56
C ASN A 146 12.94 2.47 5.49
N GLY A 147 12.64 1.30 6.01
CA GLY A 147 11.29 0.75 6.10
C GLY A 147 10.65 0.93 7.48
N VAL A 148 9.71 0.06 7.78
CA VAL A 148 8.86 0.09 8.99
C VAL A 148 9.66 0.13 10.28
N LEU A 149 10.80 -0.58 10.36
CA LEU A 149 11.62 -0.60 11.58
C LEU A 149 12.29 0.74 11.89
N ARG A 150 12.75 1.45 10.87
CA ARG A 150 13.67 2.58 11.04
C ARG A 150 13.10 3.91 10.58
N ALA A 151 12.12 3.92 9.68
CA ALA A 151 11.52 5.16 9.22
C ALA A 151 10.57 5.75 10.26
N ARG A 152 10.51 7.07 10.31
CA ARG A 152 9.36 7.77 10.90
C ARG A 152 8.18 7.60 9.94
N PHE A 153 7.03 7.18 10.44
CA PHE A 153 5.82 7.12 9.64
C PHE A 153 5.39 8.53 9.19
N SER A 154 5.13 8.64 7.89
CA SER A 154 4.43 9.80 7.34
C SER A 154 2.95 9.47 7.25
N HIS A 155 2.10 10.41 7.61
CA HIS A 155 0.65 10.24 7.54
C HIS A 155 -0.03 11.47 6.96
N CYS A 156 -1.16 11.26 6.31
CA CYS A 156 -2.07 12.32 5.85
C CYS A 156 -3.51 11.80 5.78
N SER A 157 -4.46 12.71 5.66
CA SER A 157 -5.87 12.39 5.41
C SER A 157 -6.39 13.22 4.23
N ALA A 158 -7.39 12.67 3.52
CA ALA A 158 -8.07 13.34 2.43
C ALA A 158 -9.55 12.95 2.43
N THR A 159 -10.44 13.91 2.29
CA THR A 159 -11.87 13.65 2.07
C THR A 159 -12.05 12.99 0.72
N LEU A 160 -12.86 11.94 0.63
CA LEU A 160 -13.18 11.24 -0.61
C LEU A 160 -14.50 11.72 -1.20
N GLU A 161 -14.56 11.69 -2.53
CA GLU A 161 -15.74 12.01 -3.31
C GLU A 161 -16.10 10.83 -4.23
N PRO A 162 -17.40 10.67 -4.59
CA PRO A 162 -17.79 9.68 -5.60
C PRO A 162 -16.99 9.85 -6.89
N GLY A 163 -16.47 8.76 -7.41
CA GLY A 163 -15.63 8.72 -8.60
C GLY A 163 -14.13 8.84 -8.34
N ASP A 164 -13.70 9.13 -7.13
CA ASP A 164 -12.28 9.12 -6.77
C ASP A 164 -11.65 7.73 -6.96
N LEU A 165 -10.38 7.73 -7.36
CA LEU A 165 -9.55 6.54 -7.39
C LEU A 165 -8.38 6.71 -6.43
N VAL A 166 -8.24 5.78 -5.51
CA VAL A 166 -7.05 5.67 -4.64
C VAL A 166 -6.16 4.56 -5.19
N MET A 167 -4.88 4.87 -5.39
CA MET A 167 -3.87 3.94 -5.86
C MET A 167 -2.73 3.91 -4.85
N ALA A 168 -2.47 2.76 -4.24
CA ALA A 168 -1.38 2.56 -3.31
C ALA A 168 -0.47 1.43 -3.79
N GLY A 169 0.84 1.51 -3.55
CA GLY A 169 1.73 0.44 -3.99
C GLY A 169 3.21 0.68 -3.75
N SER A 170 4.01 -0.23 -4.27
CA SER A 170 5.47 -0.13 -4.31
C SER A 170 5.93 1.01 -5.23
N ALA A 171 7.14 1.51 -5.02
CA ALA A 171 7.72 2.52 -5.90
C ALA A 171 7.81 2.04 -7.36
N SER A 172 8.08 0.75 -7.58
CA SER A 172 8.17 0.14 -8.92
C SER A 172 6.85 0.14 -9.68
N ALA A 173 5.71 0.07 -8.98
CA ALA A 173 4.39 0.16 -9.61
C ALA A 173 4.12 1.56 -10.21
N PHE A 174 4.71 2.60 -9.63
CA PHE A 174 4.46 3.99 -10.03
C PHE A 174 5.61 4.58 -10.85
N SER A 175 6.03 3.87 -11.89
CA SER A 175 6.91 4.42 -12.91
C SER A 175 6.19 5.52 -13.73
N MET A 176 6.93 6.41 -14.37
CA MET A 176 6.34 7.41 -15.28
C MET A 176 5.49 6.76 -16.36
N LYS A 177 5.94 5.62 -16.90
CA LYS A 177 5.23 4.84 -17.92
C LYS A 177 3.90 4.30 -17.38
N SER A 178 3.91 3.67 -16.19
CA SER A 178 2.70 3.10 -15.58
C SER A 178 1.66 4.17 -15.28
N ILE A 179 2.08 5.30 -14.69
CA ILE A 179 1.18 6.42 -14.40
C ILE A 179 0.58 7.00 -15.68
N ALA A 180 1.40 7.22 -16.73
CA ALA A 180 0.92 7.74 -18.01
C ALA A 180 -0.10 6.80 -18.67
N GLN A 181 0.11 5.48 -18.61
CA GLN A 181 -0.84 4.49 -19.12
C GLN A 181 -2.17 4.53 -18.37
N VAL A 182 -2.15 4.57 -17.04
CA VAL A 182 -3.36 4.67 -16.22
C VAL A 182 -4.12 5.96 -16.54
N VAL A 183 -3.45 7.10 -16.61
CA VAL A 183 -4.08 8.39 -16.95
C VAL A 183 -4.69 8.34 -18.35
N SER A 184 -3.99 7.79 -19.34
CA SER A 184 -4.49 7.67 -20.72
C SER A 184 -5.76 6.80 -20.78
N VAL A 185 -5.78 5.66 -20.08
CA VAL A 185 -6.96 4.77 -20.04
C VAL A 185 -8.14 5.47 -19.36
N LEU A 186 -7.91 6.17 -18.24
CA LEU A 186 -8.97 6.91 -17.54
C LEU A 186 -9.52 8.10 -18.33
N GLN A 187 -8.73 8.69 -19.22
CA GLN A 187 -9.21 9.72 -20.16
C GLN A 187 -10.14 9.14 -21.23
N GLN A 188 -9.92 7.88 -21.63
CA GLN A 188 -10.77 7.18 -22.61
C GLN A 188 -12.02 6.61 -21.97
N ASP A 189 -11.88 5.97 -20.80
CA ASP A 189 -12.98 5.41 -20.04
C ASP A 189 -12.74 5.55 -18.54
N ILE A 190 -13.40 6.53 -17.94
CA ILE A 190 -13.32 6.81 -16.50
C ILE A 190 -13.88 5.64 -15.64
N LYS A 191 -14.68 4.75 -16.23
CA LYS A 191 -15.27 3.59 -15.54
C LYS A 191 -14.40 2.33 -15.63
N THR A 192 -13.20 2.42 -16.23
CA THR A 192 -12.27 1.29 -16.30
C THR A 192 -12.15 0.59 -14.93
N PRO A 193 -12.34 -0.73 -14.86
CA PRO A 193 -12.36 -1.48 -13.59
C PRO A 193 -11.04 -1.34 -12.81
N PRO A 194 -11.07 -1.31 -11.46
CA PRO A 194 -9.85 -1.29 -10.63
C PRO A 194 -8.87 -2.42 -10.94
N ALA A 195 -9.34 -3.59 -11.35
CA ALA A 195 -8.49 -4.71 -11.74
C ALA A 195 -7.58 -4.38 -12.93
N VAL A 196 -8.14 -3.76 -13.99
CA VAL A 196 -7.37 -3.36 -15.17
C VAL A 196 -6.34 -2.30 -14.79
N LEU A 197 -6.73 -1.29 -14.00
CA LEU A 197 -5.82 -0.23 -13.56
C LEU A 197 -4.68 -0.77 -12.67
N ALA A 198 -4.98 -1.74 -11.78
CA ALA A 198 -3.96 -2.37 -10.95
C ALA A 198 -2.94 -3.17 -11.79
N SER A 199 -3.40 -3.89 -12.81
CA SER A 199 -2.51 -4.58 -13.76
C SER A 199 -1.63 -3.58 -14.53
N LEU A 200 -2.19 -2.50 -15.07
CA LEU A 200 -1.42 -1.46 -15.75
C LEU A 200 -0.33 -0.83 -14.88
N LEU A 201 -0.50 -0.81 -13.55
CA LEU A 201 0.52 -0.34 -12.63
C LEU A 201 1.64 -1.38 -12.42
N THR A 202 1.34 -2.67 -12.46
CA THR A 202 2.31 -3.73 -12.16
C THR A 202 2.98 -4.34 -13.39
N ASP A 203 2.30 -4.42 -14.54
CA ASP A 203 2.79 -5.08 -15.76
C ASP A 203 4.16 -4.56 -16.26
N PRO A 204 4.45 -3.24 -16.27
CA PRO A 204 5.78 -2.76 -16.71
C PRO A 204 6.92 -3.25 -15.82
N ALA A 205 6.68 -3.40 -14.52
CA ALA A 205 7.67 -3.92 -13.59
C ALA A 205 7.79 -5.44 -13.68
N ASP A 206 6.68 -6.15 -13.95
CA ASP A 206 6.66 -7.59 -14.22
C ASP A 206 7.49 -7.92 -15.45
N GLN A 207 7.23 -7.25 -16.58
CA GLN A 207 7.98 -7.39 -17.81
C GLN A 207 9.48 -7.12 -17.64
N ALA A 208 9.85 -6.22 -16.73
CA ALA A 208 11.23 -5.90 -16.40
C ALA A 208 11.85 -6.85 -15.35
N GLY A 209 11.10 -7.79 -14.81
CA GLY A 209 11.54 -8.68 -13.73
C GLY A 209 11.83 -7.97 -12.40
N ALA A 210 11.36 -6.72 -12.24
CA ALA A 210 11.63 -5.92 -11.03
C ALA A 210 10.66 -6.23 -9.88
N GLY A 211 9.51 -6.81 -10.19
CA GLY A 211 8.42 -6.99 -9.26
C GLY A 211 7.74 -5.67 -8.86
N ALA A 212 6.45 -5.74 -8.62
CA ALA A 212 5.66 -4.62 -8.15
C ALA A 212 4.43 -5.11 -7.40
N ALA A 213 3.83 -4.24 -6.60
CA ALA A 213 2.47 -4.45 -6.11
C ALA A 213 1.72 -3.13 -6.09
N ALA A 214 0.47 -3.18 -6.48
CA ALA A 214 -0.43 -2.05 -6.44
C ALA A 214 -1.82 -2.49 -6.00
N ILE A 215 -2.52 -1.62 -5.29
CA ILE A 215 -3.95 -1.70 -5.07
C ILE A 215 -4.60 -0.48 -5.68
N VAL A 216 -5.72 -0.70 -6.35
CA VAL A 216 -6.59 0.36 -6.86
C VAL A 216 -7.96 0.22 -6.23
N MET A 217 -8.46 1.31 -5.67
CA MET A 217 -9.78 1.41 -5.06
C MET A 217 -10.56 2.53 -5.73
N ARG A 218 -11.78 2.24 -6.18
CA ARG A 218 -12.74 3.22 -6.68
C ARG A 218 -13.78 3.51 -5.62
N VAL A 219 -14.07 4.78 -5.42
CA VAL A 219 -15.17 5.27 -4.58
C VAL A 219 -16.42 5.42 -5.45
N ALA A 220 -17.51 4.76 -5.07
CA ALA A 220 -18.78 4.75 -5.79
C ALA A 220 -19.86 5.56 -5.04
#